data_c994def544cd782d20cb57aa660769f4
#
_entry.id   c994def544cd782d20cb57aa660769f4
#
_cell.length_a   1.000
_cell.length_b   1.000
_cell.length_c   1.000
_cell.angle_alpha   90.00
_cell.angle_beta   90.00
_cell.angle_gamma   90.00
#
_symmetry.space_group_name_H-M   'P 1'
#
loop_
_entity.id
_entity.type
_entity.pdbx_description
1 polymer ?
#
loop_
_entity_poly.entity_id
_entity_poly.type
_entity_poly.pdbx_seq_one_letter_code
_entity_poly.pdbx_strand_id
1 'polypeptide(L)'
;MEIEIRALTPELAPDYFDFFENRAFTDDSPYRCYCQMYQTNRDEAEAAYAGVAPEDLGRAARREAERQIRERRLRGYLAYAGGQAIGWCNVNDRANLPEDPCIGACRHAPRAAREKAVLCFEIAPEWRGKGVATALLARALADAAAEGYAAVQAYPQRREEHYEWDYAGPVRLYEKAGFQFIAQEPDGTLILRKAL
;
A
#
# COMPACT_ATOMS: atom_id res chain seq x y z
N MET A 1 19.67 14.41 2.00
CA MET A 1 18.44 14.85 2.70
C MET A 1 17.90 13.63 3.42
N GLU A 2 17.58 13.76 4.69
CA GLU A 2 17.10 12.67 5.53
C GLU A 2 15.63 12.37 5.21
N ILE A 3 15.30 11.08 5.08
CA ILE A 3 13.92 10.60 4.89
C ILE A 3 13.44 10.08 6.24
N GLU A 4 12.40 10.70 6.79
CA GLU A 4 11.73 10.25 8.00
C GLU A 4 10.53 9.37 7.63
N ILE A 5 10.34 8.25 8.34
CA ILE A 5 9.19 7.35 8.11
C ILE A 5 8.31 7.34 9.37
N ARG A 6 7.03 7.65 9.19
CA ARG A 6 6.02 7.64 10.26
C ARG A 6 4.89 6.67 9.94
N ALA A 7 4.46 5.89 10.93
CA ALA A 7 3.25 5.08 10.81
C ALA A 7 2.02 5.99 10.72
N LEU A 8 1.08 5.65 9.84
CA LEU A 8 -0.17 6.40 9.70
C LEU A 8 -1.01 6.27 10.97
N THR A 9 -1.39 7.41 11.51
CA THR A 9 -2.36 7.54 12.61
C THR A 9 -3.48 8.50 12.20
N PRO A 10 -4.62 8.54 12.89
CA PRO A 10 -5.68 9.51 12.58
C PRO A 10 -5.21 10.97 12.61
N GLU A 11 -4.22 11.30 13.43
CA GLU A 11 -3.64 12.64 13.54
C GLU A 11 -2.83 13.04 12.29
N LEU A 12 -2.32 12.05 11.53
CA LEU A 12 -1.60 12.24 10.27
C LEU A 12 -2.51 12.20 9.03
N ALA A 13 -3.82 12.07 9.20
CA ALA A 13 -4.77 12.09 8.09
C ALA A 13 -4.65 13.36 7.21
N PRO A 14 -4.45 14.58 7.75
CA PRO A 14 -4.23 15.75 6.92
C PRO A 14 -3.02 15.62 5.99
N ASP A 15 -1.88 15.11 6.50
CA ASP A 15 -0.66 14.90 5.71
C ASP A 15 -0.87 13.82 4.63
N TYR A 16 -1.62 12.76 4.97
CA TYR A 16 -1.99 11.70 4.04
C TYR A 16 -2.81 12.26 2.87
N PHE A 17 -3.87 13.02 3.14
CA PHE A 17 -4.69 13.60 2.09
C PHE A 17 -3.95 14.65 1.29
N ASP A 18 -3.17 15.52 1.93
CA ASP A 18 -2.34 16.50 1.24
C ASP A 18 -1.33 15.82 0.28
N PHE A 19 -0.74 14.68 0.68
CA PHE A 19 0.11 13.88 -0.21
C PHE A 19 -0.65 13.37 -1.42
N PHE A 20 -1.78 12.69 -1.23
CA PHE A 20 -2.55 12.08 -2.33
C PHE A 20 -3.19 13.12 -3.27
N GLU A 21 -3.59 14.26 -2.75
CA GLU A 21 -4.27 15.32 -3.51
C GLU A 21 -3.29 16.21 -4.29
N ASN A 22 -2.09 16.44 -3.76
CA ASN A 22 -1.19 17.48 -4.27
C ASN A 22 0.17 16.99 -4.77
N ARG A 23 0.62 15.77 -4.42
CA ARG A 23 1.99 15.30 -4.73
C ARG A 23 2.08 13.91 -5.34
N ALA A 24 1.18 13.00 -5.00
CA ALA A 24 1.27 11.61 -5.42
C ALA A 24 1.14 11.44 -6.94
N PHE A 25 0.31 12.24 -7.60
CA PHE A 25 -0.12 12.06 -8.98
C PHE A 25 0.08 13.32 -9.83
N THR A 26 1.24 13.94 -9.72
CA THR A 26 1.59 15.14 -10.50
C THR A 26 2.12 14.80 -11.90
N ASP A 27 2.25 13.52 -12.22
CA ASP A 27 2.74 12.95 -13.48
C ASP A 27 1.62 12.46 -14.41
N ASP A 28 0.40 12.93 -14.22
CA ASP A 28 -0.80 12.53 -14.99
C ASP A 28 -1.12 11.03 -14.90
N SER A 29 -0.71 10.35 -13.82
CA SER A 29 -1.04 8.95 -13.60
C SER A 29 -2.54 8.70 -13.77
N PRO A 30 -2.94 7.67 -14.55
CA PRO A 30 -4.35 7.30 -14.73
C PRO A 30 -4.95 6.60 -13.48
N TYR A 31 -4.12 6.24 -12.51
CA TYR A 31 -4.51 5.41 -11.36
C TYR A 31 -4.69 6.21 -10.08
N ARG A 32 -5.22 7.41 -10.16
CA ARG A 32 -5.48 8.25 -8.98
C ARG A 32 -6.40 7.55 -7.98
N CYS A 33 -5.94 7.41 -6.74
CA CYS A 33 -6.68 6.73 -5.68
C CYS A 33 -6.31 7.29 -4.30
N TYR A 34 -6.95 6.77 -3.25
CA TYR A 34 -6.56 6.97 -1.85
C TYR A 34 -6.15 5.64 -1.19
N CYS A 35 -5.69 4.68 -1.97
CA CYS A 35 -5.15 3.37 -1.54
C CYS A 35 -6.03 2.58 -0.54
N GLN A 36 -7.34 2.83 -0.51
CA GLN A 36 -8.27 2.29 0.50
C GLN A 36 -8.97 0.99 0.06
N MET A 37 -8.92 0.63 -1.23
CA MET A 37 -9.67 -0.50 -1.78
C MET A 37 -9.17 -1.88 -1.31
N TYR A 38 -7.92 -1.99 -0.87
CA TYR A 38 -7.37 -3.24 -0.35
C TYR A 38 -8.04 -3.69 0.96
N GLN A 39 -8.57 -2.73 1.74
CA GLN A 39 -9.26 -2.97 3.00
C GLN A 39 -10.79 -3.03 2.85
N THR A 40 -11.29 -2.92 1.61
CA THR A 40 -12.72 -2.85 1.29
C THR A 40 -13.16 -4.18 0.66
N ASN A 41 -14.18 -4.82 1.20
CA ASN A 41 -14.83 -5.97 0.56
C ASN A 41 -15.85 -5.50 -0.50
N ARG A 42 -16.42 -6.45 -1.26
CA ARG A 42 -17.37 -6.13 -2.34
C ARG A 42 -18.62 -5.44 -1.86
N ASP A 43 -19.21 -5.90 -0.77
CA ASP A 43 -20.45 -5.32 -0.22
C ASP A 43 -20.20 -3.90 0.29
N GLU A 44 -19.08 -3.66 0.95
CA GLU A 44 -18.67 -2.33 1.39
C GLU A 44 -18.43 -1.39 0.20
N ALA A 45 -17.81 -1.88 -0.87
CA ALA A 45 -17.60 -1.09 -2.08
C ALA A 45 -18.93 -0.76 -2.76
N GLU A 46 -19.83 -1.74 -2.89
CA GLU A 46 -21.16 -1.50 -3.44
C GLU A 46 -21.89 -0.44 -2.62
N ALA A 47 -21.91 -0.58 -1.29
CA ALA A 47 -22.56 0.40 -0.41
C ALA A 47 -21.94 1.81 -0.52
N ALA A 48 -20.61 1.92 -0.67
CA ALA A 48 -19.90 3.19 -0.74
C ALA A 48 -20.05 3.90 -2.09
N TYR A 49 -20.20 3.14 -3.18
CA TYR A 49 -20.12 3.67 -4.55
C TYR A 49 -21.41 3.48 -5.36
N ALA A 50 -22.44 2.76 -4.87
CA ALA A 50 -23.72 2.61 -5.55
C ALA A 50 -24.36 3.98 -5.80
N GLY A 51 -24.69 4.25 -7.07
CA GLY A 51 -25.35 5.51 -7.48
C GLY A 51 -24.49 6.77 -7.40
N VAL A 52 -23.19 6.64 -7.13
CA VAL A 52 -22.25 7.76 -7.15
C VAL A 52 -21.94 8.12 -8.60
N ALA A 53 -22.15 9.39 -8.95
CA ALA A 53 -21.80 9.88 -10.29
C ALA A 53 -20.28 9.82 -10.54
N PRO A 54 -19.84 9.58 -11.79
CA PRO A 54 -18.42 9.46 -12.11
C PRO A 54 -17.56 10.62 -11.59
N GLU A 55 -18.07 11.85 -11.67
CA GLU A 55 -17.40 13.06 -11.18
C GLU A 55 -17.28 13.13 -9.67
N ASP A 56 -18.04 12.34 -8.95
CA ASP A 56 -18.05 12.29 -7.48
C ASP A 56 -17.28 11.11 -6.89
N LEU A 57 -16.79 10.19 -7.73
CA LEU A 57 -16.06 9.00 -7.28
C LEU A 57 -14.83 9.36 -6.44
N GLY A 58 -14.09 10.39 -6.81
CA GLY A 58 -12.93 10.86 -6.03
C GLY A 58 -13.33 11.32 -4.62
N ARG A 59 -14.46 12.03 -4.49
CA ARG A 59 -14.99 12.44 -3.18
C ARG A 59 -15.47 11.25 -2.35
N ALA A 60 -16.09 10.26 -2.99
CA ALA A 60 -16.52 9.04 -2.32
C ALA A 60 -15.31 8.24 -1.80
N ALA A 61 -14.29 8.06 -2.63
CA ALA A 61 -13.04 7.39 -2.26
C ALA A 61 -12.33 8.10 -1.09
N ARG A 62 -12.30 9.43 -1.11
CA ARG A 62 -11.72 10.23 -0.02
C ARG A 62 -12.47 10.01 1.30
N ARG A 63 -13.81 10.07 1.29
CA ARG A 63 -14.62 9.81 2.50
C ARG A 63 -14.39 8.41 3.06
N GLU A 64 -14.30 7.43 2.18
CA GLU A 64 -14.03 6.05 2.59
C GLU A 64 -12.64 5.90 3.20
N ALA A 65 -11.60 6.50 2.60
CA ALA A 65 -10.26 6.53 3.17
C ALA A 65 -10.24 7.21 4.56
N GLU A 66 -10.93 8.34 4.71
CA GLU A 66 -11.04 9.06 5.99
C GLU A 66 -11.70 8.19 7.07
N ARG A 67 -12.78 7.49 6.73
CA ARG A 67 -13.43 6.54 7.62
C ARG A 67 -12.45 5.43 8.04
N GLN A 68 -11.77 4.81 7.09
CA GLN A 68 -10.85 3.71 7.36
C GLN A 68 -9.62 4.14 8.18
N ILE A 69 -9.10 5.37 7.99
CA ILE A 69 -8.02 5.93 8.81
C ILE A 69 -8.52 6.11 10.26
N ARG A 70 -9.69 6.72 10.45
CA ARG A 70 -10.29 6.93 11.77
C ARG A 70 -10.52 5.60 12.50
N GLU A 71 -10.99 4.59 11.79
CA GLU A 71 -11.23 3.23 12.30
C GLU A 71 -9.95 2.39 12.40
N ARG A 72 -8.78 2.93 12.01
CA ARG A 72 -7.49 2.23 11.97
C ARG A 72 -7.49 0.97 11.09
N ARG A 73 -8.36 0.91 10.09
CA ARG A 73 -8.40 -0.15 9.07
C ARG A 73 -7.37 0.11 7.97
N LEU A 74 -7.27 1.34 7.46
CA LEU A 74 -6.21 1.75 6.54
C LEU A 74 -4.95 2.03 7.35
N ARG A 75 -3.92 1.22 7.11
CA ARG A 75 -2.65 1.24 7.83
C ARG A 75 -1.48 1.29 6.86
N GLY A 76 -0.38 1.83 7.32
CA GLY A 76 0.83 1.94 6.51
C GLY A 76 1.75 3.02 7.04
N TYR A 77 2.61 3.50 6.16
CA TYR A 77 3.67 4.46 6.51
C TYR A 77 3.72 5.59 5.52
N LEU A 78 3.88 6.81 6.02
CA LEU A 78 4.23 8.00 5.25
C LEU A 78 5.74 8.24 5.33
N ALA A 79 6.35 8.54 4.18
CA ALA A 79 7.73 9.03 4.10
C ALA A 79 7.72 10.56 4.00
N TYR A 80 8.58 11.21 4.77
CA TYR A 80 8.71 12.67 4.83
C TYR A 80 10.10 13.12 4.42
N ALA A 81 10.17 14.25 3.72
CA ALA A 81 11.39 15.01 3.51
C ALA A 81 11.09 16.50 3.67
N GLY A 82 11.91 17.21 4.45
CA GLY A 82 11.69 18.64 4.73
C GLY A 82 10.32 18.96 5.34
N GLY A 83 9.75 18.02 6.11
CA GLY A 83 8.43 18.17 6.76
C GLY A 83 7.22 17.88 5.85
N GLN A 84 7.43 17.54 4.59
CA GLN A 84 6.35 17.20 3.64
C GLN A 84 6.31 15.70 3.39
N ALA A 85 5.12 15.12 3.30
CA ALA A 85 4.93 13.73 2.88
C ALA A 85 5.28 13.58 1.39
N ILE A 86 6.17 12.63 1.07
CA ILE A 86 6.72 12.38 -0.26
C ILE A 86 6.48 10.95 -0.76
N GLY A 87 5.92 10.11 0.09
CA GLY A 87 5.63 8.71 -0.25
C GLY A 87 4.74 8.03 0.77
N TRP A 88 4.11 6.98 0.32
CA TRP A 88 3.20 6.13 1.06
C TRP A 88 3.54 4.66 0.83
N CYS A 89 3.35 3.83 1.85
CA CYS A 89 3.34 2.38 1.74
C CYS A 89 2.14 1.83 2.51
N ASN A 90 1.23 1.14 1.82
CA ASN A 90 0.13 0.41 2.45
C ASN A 90 0.64 -0.91 3.00
N VAL A 91 0.63 -1.03 4.33
CA VAL A 91 1.03 -2.26 5.04
C VAL A 91 -0.01 -2.58 6.08
N ASN A 92 -0.59 -3.78 6.01
CA ASN A 92 -1.63 -4.19 6.94
C ASN A 92 -1.39 -5.59 7.48
N ASP A 93 -2.01 -5.89 8.61
CA ASP A 93 -2.14 -7.26 9.11
C ASP A 93 -3.02 -8.06 8.14
N ARG A 94 -2.55 -9.20 7.67
CA ARG A 94 -3.31 -10.05 6.75
C ARG A 94 -4.63 -10.52 7.34
N ALA A 95 -4.71 -10.66 8.67
CA ALA A 95 -5.94 -11.02 9.36
C ALA A 95 -7.02 -9.93 9.26
N ASN A 96 -6.62 -8.67 9.04
CA ASN A 96 -7.53 -7.52 8.90
C ASN A 96 -7.97 -7.26 7.45
N LEU A 97 -7.39 -7.97 6.48
CA LEU A 97 -7.80 -7.84 5.08
C LEU A 97 -9.06 -8.68 4.83
N PRO A 98 -10.01 -8.20 4.03
CA PRO A 98 -11.21 -8.94 3.71
C PRO A 98 -10.90 -10.24 2.95
N GLU A 99 -11.75 -11.25 3.11
CA GLU A 99 -11.60 -12.52 2.38
C GLU A 99 -11.92 -12.37 0.89
N ASP A 100 -12.85 -11.48 0.56
CA ASP A 100 -13.18 -11.10 -0.82
C ASP A 100 -12.89 -9.60 -1.04
N PRO A 101 -11.60 -9.22 -1.17
CA PRO A 101 -11.24 -7.83 -1.42
C PRO A 101 -11.66 -7.39 -2.82
N CYS A 102 -11.99 -6.11 -2.97
CA CYS A 102 -12.30 -5.53 -4.27
C CYS A 102 -11.12 -5.56 -5.23
N ILE A 103 -9.91 -5.36 -4.70
CA ILE A 103 -8.65 -5.38 -5.45
C ILE A 103 -7.57 -6.12 -4.66
N GLY A 104 -6.58 -6.62 -5.39
CA GLY A 104 -5.37 -7.20 -4.80
C GLY A 104 -5.32 -8.72 -4.84
N ALA A 105 -4.11 -9.24 -4.85
CA ALA A 105 -3.78 -10.64 -5.03
C ALA A 105 -3.72 -11.45 -3.73
N CYS A 106 -3.99 -10.85 -2.57
CA CYS A 106 -3.90 -11.55 -1.30
C CYS A 106 -5.03 -12.58 -1.05
N ARG A 107 -5.92 -12.77 -2.04
CA ARG A 107 -7.08 -13.68 -1.95
C ARG A 107 -6.70 -15.13 -1.66
N HIS A 108 -5.67 -15.61 -2.33
CA HIS A 108 -5.34 -17.05 -2.37
C HIS A 108 -4.10 -17.40 -1.52
N ALA A 109 -3.38 -16.41 -1.02
CA ALA A 109 -2.23 -16.67 -0.18
C ALA A 109 -2.66 -17.31 1.15
N PRO A 110 -2.05 -18.43 1.56
CA PRO A 110 -2.38 -19.09 2.83
C PRO A 110 -2.33 -18.07 3.98
N ARG A 111 -3.38 -18.04 4.80
CA ARG A 111 -3.42 -17.21 6.00
C ARG A 111 -2.72 -17.95 7.13
N ALA A 112 -1.40 -17.79 7.21
CA ALA A 112 -0.66 -18.22 8.39
C ALA A 112 -0.82 -17.19 9.53
N ALA A 113 -0.63 -17.64 10.76
CA ALA A 113 -0.75 -16.79 11.93
C ALA A 113 0.22 -15.60 11.85
N ARG A 114 -0.28 -14.39 12.18
CA ARG A 114 0.48 -13.14 12.35
C ARG A 114 1.46 -12.80 11.22
N GLU A 115 0.92 -12.54 10.05
CA GLU A 115 1.68 -12.01 8.93
C GLU A 115 1.15 -10.63 8.52
N LYS A 116 2.05 -9.74 8.12
CA LYS A 116 1.69 -8.49 7.44
C LYS A 116 1.75 -8.64 5.92
N ALA A 117 1.03 -7.79 5.21
CA ALA A 117 1.05 -7.65 3.77
C ALA A 117 1.47 -6.24 3.37
N VAL A 118 2.43 -6.14 2.46
CA VAL A 118 2.73 -4.92 1.70
C VAL A 118 1.87 -4.93 0.46
N LEU A 119 1.01 -3.94 0.31
CA LEU A 119 -0.05 -3.93 -0.71
C LEU A 119 0.21 -2.94 -1.83
N CYS A 120 0.77 -1.78 -1.50
CA CYS A 120 0.95 -0.70 -2.45
C CYS A 120 2.05 0.26 -1.98
N PHE A 121 2.79 0.83 -2.94
CA PHE A 121 3.59 2.03 -2.75
C PHE A 121 3.05 3.14 -3.64
N GLU A 122 3.06 4.36 -3.11
CA GLU A 122 2.89 5.57 -3.89
C GLU A 122 4.01 6.54 -3.55
N ILE A 123 4.79 6.93 -4.55
CA ILE A 123 5.95 7.82 -4.35
C ILE A 123 5.76 9.02 -5.28
N ALA A 124 5.85 10.20 -4.73
CA ALA A 124 5.81 11.44 -5.51
C ALA A 124 6.82 11.35 -6.67
N PRO A 125 6.44 11.70 -7.91
CA PRO A 125 7.25 11.47 -9.11
C PRO A 125 8.68 11.95 -8.99
N GLU A 126 8.90 13.13 -8.45
CA GLU A 126 10.23 13.73 -8.26
C GLU A 126 11.08 13.01 -7.19
N TRP A 127 10.48 12.09 -6.41
CA TRP A 127 11.14 11.30 -5.38
C TRP A 127 11.36 9.84 -5.78
N ARG A 128 10.89 9.42 -6.95
CA ARG A 128 11.12 8.07 -7.49
C ARG A 128 12.61 7.84 -7.75
N GLY A 129 13.07 6.61 -7.61
CA GLY A 129 14.49 6.26 -7.80
C GLY A 129 15.45 6.73 -6.70
N LYS A 130 14.97 7.46 -5.69
CA LYS A 130 15.79 8.02 -4.59
C LYS A 130 15.76 7.20 -3.30
N GLY A 131 15.33 5.94 -3.36
CA GLY A 131 15.36 5.03 -2.21
C GLY A 131 14.16 5.12 -1.26
N VAL A 132 13.14 5.94 -1.54
CA VAL A 132 11.98 6.14 -0.67
C VAL A 132 11.24 4.83 -0.41
N ALA A 133 10.93 4.04 -1.46
CA ALA A 133 10.26 2.75 -1.30
C ALA A 133 11.10 1.76 -0.47
N THR A 134 12.43 1.79 -0.61
CA THR A 134 13.35 0.98 0.19
C THR A 134 13.29 1.36 1.67
N ALA A 135 13.28 2.66 1.98
CA ALA A 135 13.17 3.16 3.36
C ALA A 135 11.81 2.79 3.99
N LEU A 136 10.72 2.95 3.24
CA LEU A 136 9.37 2.55 3.67
C LEU A 136 9.30 1.04 3.98
N LEU A 137 9.82 0.20 3.08
CA LEU A 137 9.83 -1.24 3.26
C LEU A 137 10.70 -1.65 4.47
N ALA A 138 11.88 -1.05 4.61
CA ALA A 138 12.78 -1.33 5.73
C ALA A 138 12.11 -1.01 7.09
N ARG A 139 11.41 0.12 7.19
CA ARG A 139 10.66 0.49 8.39
C ARG A 139 9.52 -0.50 8.65
N ALA A 140 8.74 -0.87 7.63
CA ALA A 140 7.65 -1.83 7.77
C ALA A 140 8.13 -3.20 8.27
N LEU A 141 9.29 -3.67 7.79
CA LEU A 141 9.92 -4.92 8.25
C LEU A 141 10.40 -4.82 9.69
N ALA A 142 11.05 -3.72 10.06
CA ALA A 142 11.55 -3.52 11.41
C ALA A 142 10.41 -3.48 12.45
N ASP A 143 9.34 -2.73 12.15
CA ASP A 143 8.18 -2.65 13.03
C ASP A 143 7.44 -4.00 13.11
N ALA A 144 7.29 -4.72 11.99
CA ALA A 144 6.69 -6.05 11.98
C ALA A 144 7.47 -7.04 12.85
N ALA A 145 8.80 -7.03 12.79
CA ALA A 145 9.66 -7.87 13.63
C ALA A 145 9.49 -7.48 15.12
N ALA A 146 9.53 -6.18 15.44
CA ALA A 146 9.38 -5.70 16.82
C ALA A 146 7.99 -6.02 17.41
N GLU A 147 6.94 -6.04 16.58
CA GLU A 147 5.58 -6.41 16.96
C GLU A 147 5.36 -7.94 17.04
N GLY A 148 6.37 -8.77 16.71
CA GLY A 148 6.34 -10.23 16.78
C GLY A 148 5.52 -10.89 15.67
N TYR A 149 5.50 -10.30 14.46
CA TYR A 149 4.98 -10.96 13.28
C TYR A 149 5.95 -12.03 12.79
N ALA A 150 5.41 -13.15 12.31
CA ALA A 150 6.23 -14.27 11.82
C ALA A 150 6.81 -14.01 10.42
N ALA A 151 6.12 -13.18 9.62
CA ALA A 151 6.53 -12.88 8.25
C ALA A 151 5.82 -11.65 7.70
N VAL A 152 6.37 -11.15 6.59
CA VAL A 152 5.73 -10.16 5.71
C VAL A 152 5.59 -10.74 4.32
N GLN A 153 4.43 -10.57 3.69
CA GLN A 153 4.17 -10.92 2.29
C GLN A 153 4.08 -9.68 1.41
N ALA A 154 4.33 -9.86 0.11
CA ALA A 154 4.19 -8.85 -0.92
C ALA A 154 3.72 -9.49 -2.22
N TYR A 155 3.09 -8.70 -3.09
CA TYR A 155 2.38 -9.20 -4.28
C TYR A 155 2.76 -8.45 -5.56
N PRO A 156 4.06 -8.36 -5.92
CA PRO A 156 4.48 -7.71 -7.16
C PRO A 156 4.19 -8.57 -8.38
N GLN A 157 4.17 -7.93 -9.56
CA GLN A 157 4.20 -8.63 -10.84
C GLN A 157 5.61 -8.60 -11.43
N ARG A 158 6.04 -9.72 -12.04
CA ARG A 158 7.27 -9.72 -12.83
C ARG A 158 6.98 -9.07 -14.17
N ARG A 159 7.69 -7.98 -14.45
CA ARG A 159 7.59 -7.26 -15.73
C ARG A 159 8.95 -7.32 -16.42
N GLU A 160 8.95 -7.53 -17.74
CA GLU A 160 10.16 -7.51 -18.58
C GLU A 160 10.68 -6.09 -18.73
N GLU A 161 9.76 -5.13 -18.87
CA GLU A 161 10.07 -3.71 -18.99
C GLU A 161 9.70 -2.94 -17.74
N HIS A 162 10.37 -1.81 -17.53
CA HIS A 162 10.03 -0.89 -16.47
C HIS A 162 8.63 -0.31 -16.70
N TYR A 163 7.78 -0.42 -15.68
CA TYR A 163 6.45 0.17 -15.67
C TYR A 163 6.39 1.26 -14.60
N GLU A 164 6.16 2.49 -15.04
CA GLU A 164 6.26 3.68 -14.19
C GLU A 164 5.27 3.68 -13.03
N TRP A 165 4.09 3.08 -13.25
CA TRP A 165 3.02 2.99 -12.26
C TRP A 165 2.90 1.58 -11.63
N ASP A 166 4.04 0.95 -11.34
CA ASP A 166 4.08 -0.33 -10.63
C ASP A 166 3.91 -0.11 -9.12
N TYR A 167 2.69 0.14 -8.72
CA TYR A 167 2.36 0.44 -7.31
C TYR A 167 2.53 -0.74 -6.36
N ALA A 168 2.60 -1.97 -6.85
CA ALA A 168 2.99 -3.12 -6.03
C ALA A 168 4.50 -3.13 -5.73
N GLY A 169 5.27 -2.31 -6.42
CA GLY A 169 6.71 -2.24 -6.37
C GLY A 169 7.41 -3.34 -7.18
N PRO A 170 8.61 -3.07 -7.70
CA PRO A 170 9.33 -4.02 -8.53
C PRO A 170 9.85 -5.21 -7.71
N VAL A 171 9.83 -6.41 -8.30
CA VAL A 171 10.32 -7.67 -7.67
C VAL A 171 11.70 -7.49 -7.05
N ARG A 172 12.61 -6.77 -7.72
CA ARG A 172 13.99 -6.50 -7.24
C ARG A 172 14.03 -5.76 -5.88
N LEU A 173 13.01 -4.97 -5.55
CA LEU A 173 12.92 -4.28 -4.25
C LEU A 173 12.81 -5.31 -3.12
N TYR A 174 11.95 -6.27 -3.30
CA TYR A 174 11.68 -7.34 -2.32
C TYR A 174 12.82 -8.36 -2.26
N GLU A 175 13.38 -8.77 -3.41
CA GLU A 175 14.52 -9.68 -3.46
C GLU A 175 15.73 -9.10 -2.69
N LYS A 176 16.04 -7.82 -2.87
CA LYS A 176 17.09 -7.12 -2.11
C LYS A 176 16.78 -7.04 -0.61
N ALA A 177 15.52 -7.00 -0.24
CA ALA A 177 15.07 -7.02 1.16
C ALA A 177 15.04 -8.45 1.75
N GLY A 178 15.35 -9.49 0.98
CA GLY A 178 15.41 -10.89 1.41
C GLY A 178 14.09 -11.63 1.36
N PHE A 179 13.12 -11.16 0.58
CA PHE A 179 11.91 -11.93 0.29
C PHE A 179 12.22 -13.10 -0.63
N GLN A 180 11.49 -14.20 -0.42
CA GLN A 180 11.56 -15.40 -1.22
C GLN A 180 10.25 -15.63 -1.96
N PHE A 181 10.34 -16.22 -3.15
CA PHE A 181 9.18 -16.65 -3.93
C PHE A 181 8.46 -17.81 -3.23
N ILE A 182 7.15 -17.72 -3.12
CA ILE A 182 6.29 -18.76 -2.55
C ILE A 182 5.37 -19.35 -3.62
N ALA A 183 4.67 -18.52 -4.38
CA ALA A 183 3.71 -18.93 -5.39
C ALA A 183 3.47 -17.83 -6.41
N GLN A 184 2.76 -18.18 -7.48
CA GLN A 184 2.30 -17.24 -8.50
C GLN A 184 0.80 -17.45 -8.72
N GLU A 185 0.07 -16.35 -8.77
CA GLU A 185 -1.35 -16.34 -9.11
C GLU A 185 -1.57 -16.47 -10.62
N PRO A 186 -2.77 -16.88 -11.06
CA PRO A 186 -3.07 -17.04 -12.49
C PRO A 186 -2.93 -15.75 -13.31
N ASP A 187 -3.06 -14.58 -12.69
CA ASP A 187 -2.89 -13.26 -13.30
C ASP A 187 -1.42 -12.81 -13.42
N GLY A 188 -0.48 -13.68 -13.02
CA GLY A 188 0.96 -13.40 -13.03
C GLY A 188 1.50 -12.74 -11.77
N THR A 189 0.65 -12.39 -10.81
CA THR A 189 1.08 -11.81 -9.54
C THR A 189 1.90 -12.81 -8.73
N LEU A 190 3.07 -12.40 -8.27
CA LEU A 190 3.93 -13.24 -7.42
C LEU A 190 3.51 -13.08 -5.96
N ILE A 191 3.55 -14.17 -5.22
CA ILE A 191 3.50 -14.14 -3.76
C ILE A 191 4.93 -14.29 -3.25
N LEU A 192 5.45 -13.19 -2.73
CA LEU A 192 6.76 -13.13 -2.10
C LEU A 192 6.60 -13.07 -0.58
N ARG A 193 7.49 -13.74 0.16
CA ARG A 193 7.41 -13.82 1.62
C ARG A 193 8.79 -13.67 2.24
N LYS A 194 8.89 -12.88 3.30
CA LYS A 194 10.05 -12.78 4.17
C LYS A 194 9.69 -13.22 5.58
N ALA A 195 10.36 -14.25 6.10
CA ALA A 195 10.36 -14.58 7.52
C ALA A 195 11.11 -13.50 8.33
N LEU A 196 10.64 -13.19 9.51
CA LEU A 196 11.20 -12.19 10.42
C LEU A 196 11.91 -12.84 11.61
#